data_835ffaf848b6c7248910dd211c866b00
#
_entry.id   835ffaf848b6c7248910dd211c866b00
#
_cell.length_a   1.000
_cell.length_b   1.000
_cell.length_c   1.000
_cell.angle_alpha   90.00
_cell.angle_beta   90.00
_cell.angle_gamma   90.00
#
_symmetry.space_group_name_H-M   'P 1'
#
loop_
_entity.id
_entity.type
_entity.pdbx_description
1 polymer ?
#
loop_
_entity_poly.entity_id
_entity_poly.type
_entity_poly.pdbx_seq_one_letter_code
_entity_poly.pdbx_strand_id
1 'polypeptide(L)'
;MKMNNQKNANIMIKATVLSAIILIFLCFIVIFYVAFSGDNTSEIQENGERYGTSDFYRYKDKIYVLVYGDGLLEVEGVDIPTFKVFDTEDNNGNVAYDKNRVYFGNIAVSDLDTNKLYYVGNNYYSDGTNSYFCSTSVETYEELSARSINIKNIFHFLFKTKRPQHYFYPYKKLETNKRLEKVEELKNSATDGEEVYYAGEKLVNADIYTIKTIEDALFYFADKENVYYKSKLLSFKNNGKLK
;
A
#
# COMPACT_ATOMS: atom_id res chain seq x y z
N MET A 1 14.29 35.19 -61.06
CA MET A 1 13.39 35.23 -59.91
C MET A 1 12.98 33.83 -59.39
N LYS A 2 12.69 32.85 -60.26
CA LYS A 2 12.30 31.46 -59.84
C LYS A 2 13.36 30.70 -59.02
N MET A 3 14.65 30.83 -59.35
CA MET A 3 15.74 30.09 -58.65
C MET A 3 15.96 30.51 -57.20
N ASN A 4 15.71 31.78 -56.86
CA ASN A 4 15.83 32.26 -55.47
C ASN A 4 14.71 31.74 -54.55
N ASN A 5 13.48 31.62 -55.09
CA ASN A 5 12.35 31.07 -54.35
C ASN A 5 12.54 29.56 -54.03
N GLN A 6 13.12 28.81 -54.97
CA GLN A 6 13.38 27.37 -54.75
C GLN A 6 14.50 27.14 -53.73
N LYS A 7 15.53 27.98 -53.70
CA LYS A 7 16.61 27.93 -52.69
C LYS A 7 16.09 28.26 -51.28
N ASN A 8 15.22 29.28 -51.17
CA ASN A 8 14.60 29.66 -49.88
C ASN A 8 13.62 28.58 -49.38
N ALA A 9 12.84 27.96 -50.25
CA ALA A 9 11.97 26.84 -49.89
C ALA A 9 12.75 25.64 -49.38
N ASN A 10 13.87 25.28 -50.00
CA ASN A 10 14.72 24.20 -49.56
C ASN A 10 15.40 24.49 -48.18
N ILE A 11 15.76 25.75 -47.93
CA ILE A 11 16.30 26.17 -46.62
C ILE A 11 15.23 26.05 -45.53
N MET A 12 14.01 26.52 -45.81
CA MET A 12 12.89 26.40 -44.88
C MET A 12 12.55 24.93 -44.55
N ILE A 13 12.47 24.06 -45.56
CA ILE A 13 12.22 22.63 -45.38
C ILE A 13 13.32 22.01 -44.47
N LYS A 14 14.60 22.30 -44.75
CA LYS A 14 15.71 21.79 -43.95
C LYS A 14 15.64 22.30 -42.51
N ALA A 15 15.31 23.57 -42.27
CA ALA A 15 15.15 24.13 -40.93
C ALA A 15 13.97 23.48 -40.19
N THR A 16 12.84 23.25 -40.86
CA THR A 16 11.68 22.57 -40.23
C THR A 16 12.00 21.11 -39.90
N VAL A 17 12.69 20.38 -40.75
CA VAL A 17 13.10 19.01 -40.50
C VAL A 17 14.09 18.97 -39.34
N LEU A 18 15.07 19.87 -39.28
CA LEU A 18 16.05 19.94 -38.19
C LEU A 18 15.35 20.26 -36.87
N SER A 19 14.43 21.21 -36.82
CA SER A 19 13.71 21.53 -35.58
C SER A 19 12.81 20.37 -35.13
N ALA A 20 12.20 19.62 -36.03
CA ALA A 20 11.45 18.41 -35.68
C ALA A 20 12.36 17.31 -35.06
N ILE A 21 13.55 17.10 -35.63
CA ILE A 21 14.52 16.16 -35.13
C ILE A 21 14.97 16.56 -33.70
N ILE A 22 15.27 17.85 -33.49
CA ILE A 22 15.67 18.38 -32.18
C ILE A 22 14.53 18.17 -31.16
N LEU A 23 13.28 18.46 -31.53
CA LEU A 23 12.12 18.26 -30.65
C LEU A 23 11.95 16.79 -30.25
N ILE A 24 12.06 15.88 -31.23
CA ILE A 24 11.99 14.43 -30.97
C ILE A 24 13.11 14.02 -30.02
N PHE A 25 14.33 14.49 -30.22
CA PHE A 25 15.48 14.19 -29.36
C PHE A 25 15.30 14.72 -27.93
N LEU A 26 14.75 15.92 -27.76
CA LEU A 26 14.40 16.48 -26.45
C LEU A 26 13.31 15.65 -25.76
N CYS A 27 12.29 15.21 -26.49
CA CYS A 27 11.27 14.30 -25.97
C CYS A 27 11.89 12.98 -25.49
N PHE A 28 12.82 12.40 -26.25
CA PHE A 28 13.55 11.19 -25.84
C PHE A 28 14.38 11.41 -24.59
N ILE A 29 15.09 12.54 -24.46
CA ILE A 29 15.86 12.89 -23.26
C ILE A 29 14.93 12.99 -22.04
N VAL A 30 13.79 13.66 -22.17
CA VAL A 30 12.83 13.78 -21.06
C VAL A 30 12.26 12.43 -20.67
N ILE A 31 11.84 11.61 -21.65
CA ILE A 31 11.33 10.26 -21.39
C ILE A 31 12.40 9.39 -20.72
N PHE A 32 13.64 9.42 -21.23
CA PHE A 32 14.76 8.68 -20.67
C PHE A 32 15.07 9.14 -19.24
N TYR A 33 15.12 10.44 -19.01
CA TYR A 33 15.39 10.99 -17.68
C TYR A 33 14.27 10.63 -16.69
N VAL A 34 12.99 10.69 -17.09
CA VAL A 34 11.85 10.28 -16.25
C VAL A 34 11.88 8.79 -15.96
N ALA A 35 12.25 7.97 -16.94
CA ALA A 35 12.34 6.52 -16.78
C ALA A 35 13.53 6.08 -15.89
N PHE A 36 14.62 6.86 -15.90
CA PHE A 36 15.84 6.53 -15.17
C PHE A 36 16.15 7.47 -13.99
N SER A 37 15.48 8.61 -13.85
CA SER A 37 15.50 9.36 -12.60
C SER A 37 14.72 8.54 -11.57
N GLY A 38 15.45 7.62 -10.92
CA GLY A 38 14.93 6.83 -9.83
C GLY A 38 14.17 7.72 -8.85
N ASP A 39 13.24 7.10 -8.14
CA ASP A 39 12.64 7.71 -6.98
C ASP A 39 13.74 8.04 -5.95
N ASN A 40 13.43 8.83 -4.94
CA ASN A 40 14.35 9.19 -3.85
C ASN A 40 14.63 8.01 -2.91
N THR A 41 14.18 6.80 -3.24
CA THR A 41 14.21 5.63 -2.35
C THR A 41 15.65 5.34 -1.89
N SER A 42 16.60 5.24 -2.82
CA SER A 42 17.99 4.97 -2.46
C SER A 42 18.59 6.10 -1.62
N GLU A 43 18.37 7.37 -1.99
CA GLU A 43 18.85 8.53 -1.22
C GLU A 43 18.30 8.53 0.20
N ILE A 44 16.99 8.24 0.37
CA ILE A 44 16.35 8.21 1.69
C ILE A 44 16.82 7.01 2.52
N GLN A 45 16.98 5.85 1.91
CA GLN A 45 17.48 4.65 2.60
C GLN A 45 18.92 4.81 3.09
N GLU A 46 19.77 5.50 2.32
CA GLU A 46 21.18 5.74 2.67
C GLU A 46 21.34 6.86 3.71
N ASN A 47 20.55 7.92 3.63
CA ASN A 47 20.75 9.14 4.41
C ASN A 47 19.66 9.45 5.42
N GLY A 48 18.56 8.69 5.41
CA GLY A 48 17.45 8.83 6.34
C GLY A 48 17.61 7.98 7.59
N GLU A 49 16.90 8.35 8.63
CA GLU A 49 16.79 7.59 9.87
C GLU A 49 15.62 6.62 9.77
N ARG A 50 15.89 5.32 9.84
CA ARG A 50 14.85 4.29 9.86
C ARG A 50 14.29 4.13 11.26
N TYR A 51 12.97 4.04 11.40
CA TYR A 51 12.31 3.75 12.68
C TYR A 51 12.39 2.25 13.00
N GLY A 52 13.40 1.85 13.78
CA GLY A 52 13.62 0.47 14.16
C GLY A 52 13.69 -0.48 12.98
N THR A 53 12.91 -1.55 12.99
CA THR A 53 12.80 -2.52 11.89
C THR A 53 11.66 -2.20 10.92
N SER A 54 10.91 -1.11 11.16
CA SER A 54 9.74 -0.75 10.36
C SER A 54 10.09 -0.30 8.94
N ASP A 55 9.08 -0.15 8.11
CA ASP A 55 9.21 0.39 6.74
C ASP A 55 9.22 1.93 6.69
N PHE A 56 9.23 2.60 7.86
CA PHE A 56 9.21 4.05 7.96
C PHE A 56 10.61 4.64 8.12
N TYR A 57 10.80 5.80 7.44
CA TYR A 57 12.05 6.57 7.44
C TYR A 57 11.77 8.04 7.71
N ARG A 58 12.63 8.69 8.48
CA ARG A 58 12.68 10.14 8.60
C ARG A 58 13.79 10.69 7.73
N TYR A 59 13.47 11.66 6.86
CA TYR A 59 14.45 12.32 6.01
C TYR A 59 14.02 13.76 5.72
N LYS A 60 14.92 14.73 5.92
CA LYS A 60 14.68 16.19 5.68
C LYS A 60 13.35 16.67 6.28
N ASP A 61 13.12 16.40 7.56
CA ASP A 61 11.90 16.78 8.29
C ASP A 61 10.59 16.28 7.67
N LYS A 62 10.64 15.11 7.03
CA LYS A 62 9.50 14.39 6.50
C LYS A 62 9.55 12.93 6.90
N ILE A 63 8.39 12.30 6.93
CA ILE A 63 8.25 10.85 7.11
C ILE A 63 7.94 10.21 5.78
N TYR A 64 8.60 9.11 5.52
CA TYR A 64 8.40 8.27 4.33
C TYR A 64 8.12 6.84 4.77
N VAL A 65 7.38 6.11 3.96
CA VAL A 65 7.15 4.67 4.15
C VAL A 65 7.46 3.93 2.86
N LEU A 66 8.10 2.79 2.99
CA LEU A 66 8.35 1.90 1.86
C LEU A 66 7.03 1.21 1.47
N VAL A 67 6.57 1.49 0.25
CA VAL A 67 5.46 0.79 -0.39
C VAL A 67 6.04 -0.06 -1.51
N TYR A 68 5.98 -1.37 -1.35
CA TYR A 68 6.59 -2.30 -2.31
C TYR A 68 6.01 -2.08 -3.71
N GLY A 69 6.90 -1.87 -4.69
CA GLY A 69 6.55 -1.53 -6.06
C GLY A 69 6.56 -0.03 -6.39
N ASP A 70 6.30 0.85 -5.41
CA ASP A 70 6.36 2.31 -5.59
C ASP A 70 7.61 2.97 -4.96
N GLY A 71 8.33 2.23 -4.07
CA GLY A 71 9.46 2.79 -3.31
C GLY A 71 9.00 3.61 -2.09
N LEU A 72 9.82 4.58 -1.66
CA LEU A 72 9.52 5.41 -0.50
C LEU A 72 8.55 6.55 -0.85
N LEU A 73 7.36 6.49 -0.27
CA LEU A 73 6.32 7.52 -0.41
C LEU A 73 6.25 8.39 0.83
N GLU A 74 6.04 9.70 0.64
CA GLU A 74 5.85 10.63 1.75
C GLU A 74 4.53 10.35 2.48
N VAL A 75 4.58 10.35 3.81
CA VAL A 75 3.40 10.27 4.68
C VAL A 75 2.98 11.70 5.00
N GLU A 76 1.88 12.15 4.42
CA GLU A 76 1.45 13.54 4.52
C GLU A 76 0.80 13.90 5.87
N GLY A 77 1.09 15.09 6.37
CA GLY A 77 0.42 15.67 7.53
C GLY A 77 0.76 15.02 8.87
N VAL A 78 1.94 14.38 8.96
CA VAL A 78 2.45 13.74 10.17
C VAL A 78 2.87 14.77 11.21
N ASP A 79 2.49 14.57 12.46
CA ASP A 79 3.09 15.25 13.62
C ASP A 79 4.39 14.52 14.01
N ILE A 80 5.50 14.94 13.39
CA ILE A 80 6.81 14.29 13.53
C ILE A 80 7.26 14.13 14.99
N PRO A 81 7.07 15.13 15.90
CA PRO A 81 7.49 14.99 17.30
C PRO A 81 6.79 13.85 18.05
N THR A 82 5.61 13.47 17.64
CA THR A 82 4.84 12.38 18.29
C THR A 82 4.72 11.12 17.46
N PHE A 83 5.37 11.08 16.29
CA PHE A 83 5.32 9.94 15.40
C PHE A 83 5.99 8.70 16.01
N LYS A 84 5.29 7.58 15.93
CA LYS A 84 5.72 6.28 16.45
C LYS A 84 5.33 5.17 15.48
N VAL A 85 6.13 4.11 15.48
CA VAL A 85 5.83 2.85 14.80
C VAL A 85 5.43 1.79 15.82
N PHE A 86 4.68 0.79 15.37
CA PHE A 86 4.49 -0.40 16.19
C PHE A 86 5.73 -1.28 16.09
N ASP A 87 6.47 -1.39 17.18
CA ASP A 87 7.67 -2.23 17.30
C ASP A 87 7.28 -3.53 18.02
N THR A 88 6.62 -4.42 17.29
CA THR A 88 6.24 -5.75 17.79
C THR A 88 6.77 -6.81 16.82
N GLU A 89 7.21 -7.95 17.36
CA GLU A 89 7.79 -9.05 16.57
C GLU A 89 6.88 -9.54 15.44
N ASP A 90 5.56 -9.44 15.63
CA ASP A 90 4.56 -9.87 14.66
C ASP A 90 4.15 -8.78 13.64
N ASN A 91 4.65 -7.55 13.81
CA ASN A 91 4.27 -6.43 12.95
C ASN A 91 5.24 -6.29 11.79
N ASN A 92 4.71 -6.27 10.56
CA ASN A 92 5.50 -6.10 9.35
C ASN A 92 5.97 -4.66 9.10
N GLY A 93 5.81 -3.77 10.07
CA GLY A 93 6.44 -2.45 10.05
C GLY A 93 5.78 -1.41 9.14
N ASN A 94 4.63 -1.72 8.54
CA ASN A 94 3.92 -0.80 7.64
C ASN A 94 2.81 0.01 8.32
N VAL A 95 2.71 -0.03 9.66
CA VAL A 95 1.73 0.73 10.43
C VAL A 95 2.41 1.62 11.47
N ALA A 96 1.99 2.87 11.50
CA ALA A 96 2.49 3.88 12.41
C ALA A 96 1.35 4.78 12.92
N TYR A 97 1.65 5.65 13.88
CA TYR A 97 0.70 6.62 14.41
C TYR A 97 1.42 7.85 14.94
N ASP A 98 0.68 8.95 15.02
CA ASP A 98 1.06 10.11 15.80
C ASP A 98 -0.06 10.45 16.79
N LYS A 99 0.00 11.59 17.45
CA LYS A 99 -1.06 12.02 18.40
C LYS A 99 -2.43 12.23 17.75
N ASN A 100 -2.52 12.34 16.42
CA ASN A 100 -3.74 12.70 15.71
C ASN A 100 -4.35 11.54 14.89
N ARG A 101 -3.51 10.63 14.37
CA ARG A 101 -3.92 9.64 13.35
C ARG A 101 -3.08 8.38 13.39
N VAL A 102 -3.66 7.33 12.82
CA VAL A 102 -2.97 6.09 12.46
C VAL A 102 -2.68 6.10 10.96
N TYR A 103 -1.56 5.54 10.58
CA TYR A 103 -1.11 5.45 9.18
C TYR A 103 -0.96 3.99 8.78
N PHE A 104 -1.72 3.57 7.77
CA PHE A 104 -1.56 2.29 7.10
C PHE A 104 -0.76 2.53 5.82
N GLY A 105 0.53 2.19 5.84
CA GLY A 105 1.46 2.70 4.85
C GLY A 105 1.49 4.24 4.88
N ASN A 106 1.24 4.87 3.74
CA ASN A 106 1.16 6.34 3.63
C ASN A 106 -0.28 6.90 3.74
N ILE A 107 -1.26 6.05 4.06
CA ILE A 107 -2.68 6.45 4.14
C ILE A 107 -3.04 6.72 5.60
N ALA A 108 -3.52 7.95 5.87
CA ALA A 108 -3.94 8.37 7.20
C ALA A 108 -5.39 7.97 7.49
N VAL A 109 -5.63 7.41 8.68
CA VAL A 109 -6.95 7.08 9.23
C VAL A 109 -7.14 7.87 10.52
N SER A 110 -8.25 8.57 10.65
CA SER A 110 -8.49 9.54 11.73
C SER A 110 -9.57 9.13 12.72
N ASP A 111 -10.22 7.98 12.55
CA ASP A 111 -11.29 7.51 13.43
C ASP A 111 -10.82 6.50 14.49
N LEU A 112 -9.51 6.28 14.62
CA LEU A 112 -8.88 5.57 15.70
C LEU A 112 -8.35 6.55 16.76
N ASP A 113 -8.72 6.37 18.02
CA ASP A 113 -8.16 7.13 19.15
C ASP A 113 -6.72 6.67 19.44
N THR A 114 -5.74 7.45 19.01
CA THR A 114 -4.33 7.11 19.14
C THR A 114 -3.84 6.98 20.58
N ASN A 115 -4.57 7.55 21.58
CA ASN A 115 -4.25 7.40 22.99
C ASN A 115 -4.66 6.04 23.57
N LYS A 116 -5.59 5.34 22.90
CA LYS A 116 -6.08 4.01 23.29
C LYS A 116 -5.66 2.92 22.32
N LEU A 117 -4.90 3.28 21.30
CA LEU A 117 -4.52 2.40 20.21
C LEU A 117 -3.62 1.25 20.73
N TYR A 118 -3.96 0.04 20.34
CA TYR A 118 -3.17 -1.15 20.62
C TYR A 118 -3.17 -2.11 19.42
N TYR A 119 -2.10 -2.89 19.33
CA TYR A 119 -1.97 -3.99 18.39
C TYR A 119 -2.62 -5.25 18.97
N VAL A 120 -3.58 -5.80 18.27
CA VAL A 120 -4.31 -7.02 18.66
C VAL A 120 -3.48 -8.29 18.37
N GLY A 121 -2.66 -8.24 17.35
CA GLY A 121 -1.99 -9.36 16.71
C GLY A 121 -2.55 -9.63 15.32
N ASN A 122 -1.86 -10.47 14.54
CA ASN A 122 -2.33 -10.89 13.20
C ASN A 122 -2.72 -9.73 12.27
N ASN A 123 -2.03 -8.58 12.38
CA ASN A 123 -2.27 -7.37 11.58
C ASN A 123 -3.58 -6.63 11.90
N TYR A 124 -4.14 -6.83 13.09
CA TYR A 124 -5.28 -6.08 13.58
C TYR A 124 -4.86 -5.01 14.60
N TYR A 125 -5.51 -3.87 14.50
CA TYR A 125 -5.28 -2.67 15.31
C TYR A 125 -6.61 -2.16 15.84
N SER A 126 -6.67 -1.75 17.10
CA SER A 126 -7.91 -1.32 17.73
C SER A 126 -7.65 -0.22 18.76
N ASP A 127 -8.66 0.62 18.99
CA ASP A 127 -8.74 1.56 20.12
C ASP A 127 -9.77 1.10 21.17
N GLY A 128 -10.33 -0.10 21.00
CA GLY A 128 -11.41 -0.65 21.81
C GLY A 128 -12.81 -0.27 21.34
N THR A 129 -12.92 0.64 20.36
CA THR A 129 -14.20 1.05 19.75
C THR A 129 -14.19 0.79 18.25
N ASN A 130 -13.14 1.24 17.59
CA ASN A 130 -12.91 0.99 16.17
C ASN A 130 -11.77 -0.02 16.02
N SER A 131 -11.90 -0.90 15.06
CA SER A 131 -10.92 -1.94 14.77
C SER A 131 -10.66 -2.04 13.27
N TYR A 132 -9.40 -2.26 12.92
CA TYR A 132 -8.93 -2.34 11.55
C TYR A 132 -8.01 -3.55 11.35
N PHE A 133 -8.11 -4.14 10.19
CA PHE A 133 -7.08 -5.00 9.63
C PHE A 133 -6.25 -4.19 8.64
N CYS A 134 -4.91 -4.36 8.63
CA CYS A 134 -4.03 -3.81 7.62
C CYS A 134 -3.18 -4.93 7.02
N SER A 135 -3.29 -5.12 5.71
CA SER A 135 -2.51 -6.13 4.99
C SER A 135 -1.01 -5.80 5.01
N THR A 136 -0.20 -6.84 5.05
CA THR A 136 1.26 -6.77 4.90
C THR A 136 1.71 -6.85 3.44
N SER A 137 0.79 -7.23 2.57
CA SER A 137 1.00 -7.28 1.12
C SER A 137 0.34 -6.09 0.46
N VAL A 138 1.00 -5.53 -0.54
CA VAL A 138 0.45 -4.43 -1.32
C VAL A 138 -0.52 -4.94 -2.39
N GLU A 139 -1.48 -4.10 -2.75
CA GLU A 139 -2.37 -4.25 -3.89
C GLU A 139 -2.25 -3.05 -4.82
N THR A 140 -2.71 -3.21 -6.04
CA THR A 140 -2.73 -2.14 -7.05
C THR A 140 -4.04 -1.38 -7.00
N TYR A 141 -3.98 -0.06 -7.21
CA TYR A 141 -5.19 0.71 -7.49
C TYR A 141 -5.75 0.29 -8.87
N GLU A 142 -6.95 -0.25 -8.90
CA GLU A 142 -7.60 -0.75 -10.14
C GLU A 142 -7.78 0.33 -11.21
N GLU A 143 -7.88 1.59 -10.83
CA GLU A 143 -8.11 2.72 -11.72
C GLU A 143 -6.87 3.17 -12.53
N LEU A 144 -5.69 2.65 -12.22
CA LEU A 144 -4.45 3.11 -12.82
C LEU A 144 -3.85 2.07 -13.77
N SER A 145 -4.14 2.20 -15.06
CA SER A 145 -3.38 1.46 -16.07
C SER A 145 -1.90 1.90 -16.07
N ALA A 146 -0.98 0.99 -16.40
CA ALA A 146 0.46 1.28 -16.52
C ALA A 146 0.73 2.51 -17.43
N ARG A 147 -0.07 2.71 -18.48
CA ARG A 147 0.02 3.88 -19.36
C ARG A 147 -0.33 5.18 -18.64
N SER A 148 -1.37 5.15 -17.78
CA SER A 148 -1.80 6.31 -17.00
C SER A 148 -0.72 6.73 -15.99
N ILE A 149 -0.04 5.76 -15.38
CA ILE A 149 1.03 6.00 -14.42
C ILE A 149 2.22 6.66 -15.09
N ASN A 150 2.65 6.18 -16.25
CA ASN A 150 3.77 6.78 -16.99
C ASN A 150 3.50 8.25 -17.35
N ILE A 151 2.29 8.57 -17.78
CA ILE A 151 1.88 9.95 -18.07
C ILE A 151 1.91 10.80 -16.79
N LYS A 152 1.34 10.32 -15.68
CA LYS A 152 1.36 11.02 -14.39
C LYS A 152 2.79 11.22 -13.86
N ASN A 153 3.69 10.26 -14.05
CA ASN A 153 5.11 10.39 -13.69
C ASN A 153 5.79 11.51 -14.49
N ILE A 154 5.51 11.64 -15.79
CA ILE A 154 6.00 12.74 -16.61
C ILE A 154 5.49 14.09 -16.07
N PHE A 155 4.20 14.20 -15.73
CA PHE A 155 3.64 15.40 -15.12
C PHE A 155 4.24 15.72 -13.75
N HIS A 156 4.45 14.71 -12.90
CA HIS A 156 5.14 14.86 -11.62
C HIS A 156 6.52 15.45 -11.81
N PHE A 157 7.30 14.91 -12.76
CA PHE A 157 8.65 15.37 -13.06
C PHE A 157 8.65 16.84 -13.55
N LEU A 158 7.82 17.15 -14.55
CA LEU A 158 7.81 18.46 -15.20
C LEU A 158 7.22 19.56 -14.32
N PHE A 159 6.18 19.29 -13.56
CA PHE A 159 5.38 20.29 -12.87
C PHE A 159 5.40 20.14 -11.35
N LYS A 160 6.22 19.23 -10.80
CA LYS A 160 6.30 18.94 -9.36
C LYS A 160 4.93 18.64 -8.72
N THR A 161 4.05 18.00 -9.48
CA THR A 161 2.76 17.51 -8.98
C THR A 161 2.98 16.38 -7.97
N LYS A 162 1.92 15.96 -7.27
CA LYS A 162 2.00 14.79 -6.38
C LYS A 162 2.49 13.56 -7.17
N ARG A 163 3.43 12.81 -6.60
CA ARG A 163 3.92 11.55 -7.18
C ARG A 163 2.75 10.57 -7.33
N PRO A 164 2.56 9.97 -8.51
CA PRO A 164 1.54 8.94 -8.67
C PRO A 164 1.88 7.73 -7.83
N GLN A 165 0.88 7.17 -7.18
CA GLN A 165 0.97 5.97 -6.40
C GLN A 165 0.23 4.85 -7.11
N HIS A 166 0.90 3.70 -7.30
CA HIS A 166 0.31 2.53 -7.96
C HIS A 166 -0.09 1.45 -6.96
N TYR A 167 0.67 1.32 -5.87
CA TYR A 167 0.47 0.30 -4.85
C TYR A 167 0.05 0.93 -3.53
N PHE A 168 -0.68 0.18 -2.71
CA PHE A 168 -1.05 0.56 -1.35
C PHE A 168 -1.15 -0.68 -0.47
N TYR A 169 -1.10 -0.49 0.84
CA TYR A 169 -1.42 -1.54 1.81
C TYR A 169 -2.93 -1.55 2.04
N PRO A 170 -3.66 -2.61 1.62
CA PRO A 170 -5.09 -2.70 1.86
C PRO A 170 -5.39 -2.70 3.36
N TYR A 171 -6.36 -1.92 3.76
CA TYR A 171 -6.87 -1.91 5.11
C TYR A 171 -8.40 -1.95 5.11
N LYS A 172 -8.95 -2.52 6.16
CA LYS A 172 -10.39 -2.68 6.27
C LYS A 172 -10.85 -2.43 7.70
N LYS A 173 -11.84 -1.54 7.86
CA LYS A 173 -12.54 -1.34 9.12
C LYS A 173 -13.47 -2.53 9.39
N LEU A 174 -13.44 -3.04 10.60
CA LEU A 174 -14.34 -4.11 11.03
C LEU A 174 -15.68 -3.53 11.49
N GLU A 175 -16.73 -4.26 11.22
CA GLU A 175 -18.09 -3.94 11.70
C GLU A 175 -18.34 -4.55 13.08
N THR A 176 -17.49 -4.19 14.04
CA THR A 176 -17.65 -4.56 15.44
C THR A 176 -17.18 -3.43 16.35
N ASN A 177 -17.84 -3.28 17.49
CA ASN A 177 -17.43 -2.37 18.57
C ASN A 177 -16.97 -3.15 19.82
N LYS A 178 -16.79 -4.45 19.69
CA LYS A 178 -16.28 -5.32 20.75
C LYS A 178 -14.77 -5.37 20.73
N ARG A 179 -14.21 -5.73 21.88
CA ARG A 179 -12.77 -5.96 21.97
C ARG A 179 -12.37 -7.14 21.10
N LEU A 180 -11.32 -6.95 20.32
CA LEU A 180 -10.74 -8.00 19.50
C LEU A 180 -9.64 -8.75 20.24
N GLU A 181 -9.54 -10.03 19.94
CA GLU A 181 -8.45 -10.91 20.30
C GLU A 181 -7.95 -11.65 19.07
N LYS A 182 -6.66 -11.93 18.98
CA LYS A 182 -6.11 -12.71 17.87
C LYS A 182 -6.58 -14.16 17.95
N VAL A 183 -6.77 -14.80 16.80
CA VAL A 183 -6.96 -16.25 16.72
C VAL A 183 -5.61 -16.89 16.47
N GLU A 184 -5.05 -17.61 17.46
CA GLU A 184 -3.67 -18.15 17.39
C GLU A 184 -3.47 -19.13 16.25
N GLU A 185 -4.44 -20.01 16.02
CA GLU A 185 -4.37 -21.07 15.02
C GLU A 185 -4.61 -20.57 13.57
N LEU A 186 -4.91 -19.28 13.40
CA LEU A 186 -5.31 -18.73 12.13
C LEU A 186 -4.65 -17.38 11.85
N LYS A 187 -3.62 -17.37 10.99
CA LYS A 187 -2.96 -16.12 10.57
C LYS A 187 -3.94 -15.14 9.95
N ASN A 188 -3.70 -13.84 10.10
CA ASN A 188 -4.56 -12.76 9.61
C ASN A 188 -5.99 -12.83 10.14
N SER A 189 -6.19 -13.40 11.33
CA SER A 189 -7.52 -13.54 11.92
C SER A 189 -7.59 -12.99 13.33
N ALA A 190 -8.78 -12.49 13.65
CA ALA A 190 -9.15 -12.04 14.98
C ALA A 190 -10.59 -12.46 15.28
N THR A 191 -10.96 -12.41 16.55
CA THR A 191 -12.31 -12.64 17.03
C THR A 191 -12.74 -11.54 17.99
N ASP A 192 -14.03 -11.24 18.02
CA ASP A 192 -14.66 -10.39 19.03
C ASP A 192 -15.42 -11.21 20.10
N GLY A 193 -15.12 -12.51 20.17
CA GLY A 193 -15.76 -13.46 21.07
C GLY A 193 -17.05 -14.09 20.54
N GLU A 194 -17.63 -13.55 19.49
CA GLU A 194 -18.82 -14.09 18.81
C GLU A 194 -18.54 -14.43 17.35
N GLU A 195 -17.79 -13.58 16.69
CA GLU A 195 -17.50 -13.67 15.26
C GLU A 195 -16.01 -13.84 15.02
N VAL A 196 -15.66 -14.52 13.94
CA VAL A 196 -14.28 -14.62 13.43
C VAL A 196 -14.13 -13.75 12.21
N TYR A 197 -13.04 -13.01 12.16
CA TYR A 197 -12.64 -12.17 11.04
C TYR A 197 -11.35 -12.73 10.42
N TYR A 198 -11.31 -12.80 9.11
CA TYR A 198 -10.11 -13.13 8.33
C TYR A 198 -9.81 -12.02 7.34
N ALA A 199 -8.61 -11.45 7.40
CA ALA A 199 -8.20 -10.32 6.56
C ALA A 199 -9.22 -9.15 6.57
N GLY A 200 -9.79 -8.85 7.74
CA GLY A 200 -10.79 -7.81 7.94
C GLY A 200 -12.20 -8.17 7.49
N GLU A 201 -12.44 -9.39 7.01
CA GLU A 201 -13.78 -9.86 6.61
C GLU A 201 -14.32 -10.89 7.59
N LYS A 202 -15.61 -10.77 7.93
CA LYS A 202 -16.30 -11.73 8.77
C LYS A 202 -16.41 -13.08 8.08
N LEU A 203 -16.01 -14.15 8.77
CA LEU A 203 -16.26 -15.52 8.35
C LEU A 203 -17.70 -15.91 8.74
N VAL A 204 -18.56 -16.03 7.75
CA VAL A 204 -19.99 -16.31 7.96
C VAL A 204 -20.18 -17.68 8.62
N ASN A 205 -20.86 -17.69 9.78
CA ASN A 205 -21.16 -18.90 10.58
C ASN A 205 -19.91 -19.67 11.07
N ALA A 206 -18.77 -19.02 11.23
CA ALA A 206 -17.58 -19.67 11.77
C ALA A 206 -17.72 -19.95 13.26
N ASP A 207 -17.37 -21.16 13.67
CA ASP A 207 -17.29 -21.53 15.08
C ASP A 207 -15.92 -21.16 15.64
N ILE A 208 -15.87 -20.16 16.51
CA ILE A 208 -14.64 -19.61 17.09
C ILE A 208 -13.80 -20.63 17.87
N TYR A 209 -14.45 -21.70 18.38
CA TYR A 209 -13.80 -22.71 19.22
C TYR A 209 -13.19 -23.85 18.41
N THR A 210 -13.58 -24.01 17.16
CA THR A 210 -13.15 -25.15 16.33
C THR A 210 -12.51 -24.75 15.00
N ILE A 211 -12.53 -23.45 14.67
CA ILE A 211 -11.91 -22.94 13.42
C ILE A 211 -10.39 -23.12 13.46
N LYS A 212 -9.83 -23.70 12.41
CA LYS A 212 -8.39 -23.89 12.25
C LYS A 212 -7.98 -23.91 10.78
N THR A 213 -6.71 -23.71 10.52
CA THR A 213 -6.10 -23.94 9.21
C THR A 213 -6.20 -25.42 8.83
N ILE A 214 -6.48 -25.70 7.58
CA ILE A 214 -6.37 -27.06 7.02
C ILE A 214 -4.91 -27.32 6.69
N GLU A 215 -4.37 -28.43 7.18
CA GLU A 215 -2.99 -28.84 6.94
C GLU A 215 -2.71 -28.94 5.42
N ASP A 216 -1.55 -28.44 4.98
CA ASP A 216 -1.12 -28.38 3.58
C ASP A 216 -2.04 -27.66 2.58
N ALA A 217 -3.05 -26.93 3.06
CA ALA A 217 -4.00 -26.21 2.22
C ALA A 217 -3.95 -24.71 2.47
N LEU A 218 -3.14 -24.01 1.67
CA LEU A 218 -2.95 -22.57 1.80
C LEU A 218 -4.28 -21.81 1.64
N PHE A 219 -4.60 -20.93 2.60
CA PHE A 219 -5.82 -20.11 2.66
C PHE A 219 -7.13 -20.88 2.85
N TYR A 220 -7.07 -22.18 3.18
CA TYR A 220 -8.26 -22.95 3.54
C TYR A 220 -8.34 -23.12 5.06
N PHE A 221 -9.55 -22.96 5.58
CA PHE A 221 -9.88 -23.07 6.99
C PHE A 221 -11.10 -23.96 7.15
N ALA A 222 -11.21 -24.61 8.28
CA ALA A 222 -12.40 -25.38 8.60
C ALA A 222 -12.75 -25.25 10.09
N ASP A 223 -14.02 -25.16 10.38
CA ASP A 223 -14.57 -25.44 11.69
C ASP A 223 -15.26 -26.84 11.70
N LYS A 224 -15.98 -27.19 12.76
CA LYS A 224 -16.66 -28.48 12.86
C LYS A 224 -17.68 -28.74 11.75
N GLU A 225 -18.23 -27.71 11.11
CA GLU A 225 -19.30 -27.82 10.13
C GLU A 225 -18.94 -27.23 8.77
N ASN A 226 -18.14 -26.22 8.73
CA ASN A 226 -17.93 -25.36 7.57
C ASN A 226 -16.48 -25.44 7.05
N VAL A 227 -16.33 -25.13 5.77
CA VAL A 227 -15.02 -24.97 5.13
C VAL A 227 -15.00 -23.61 4.44
N TYR A 228 -13.87 -22.94 4.55
CA TYR A 228 -13.65 -21.60 4.01
C TYR A 228 -12.44 -21.58 3.09
N TYR A 229 -12.53 -20.82 2.03
CA TYR A 229 -11.37 -20.38 1.24
C TYR A 229 -11.23 -18.86 1.39
N LYS A 230 -10.17 -18.42 2.04
CA LYS A 230 -10.05 -17.03 2.51
C LYS A 230 -11.29 -16.68 3.36
N SER A 231 -11.98 -15.58 3.04
CA SER A 231 -13.20 -15.18 3.74
C SER A 231 -14.49 -15.85 3.23
N LYS A 232 -14.43 -16.65 2.17
CA LYS A 232 -15.62 -17.24 1.54
C LYS A 232 -15.99 -18.59 2.12
N LEU A 233 -17.22 -18.69 2.64
CA LEU A 233 -17.82 -19.97 2.99
C LEU A 233 -18.04 -20.81 1.73
N LEU A 234 -17.55 -22.05 1.75
CA LEU A 234 -17.72 -23.00 0.63
C LEU A 234 -19.03 -23.76 0.75
N SER A 235 -19.54 -24.26 -0.39
CA SER A 235 -20.84 -24.96 -0.46
C SER A 235 -20.81 -26.39 0.11
N PHE A 236 -19.63 -26.94 0.34
CA PHE A 236 -19.49 -28.28 0.96
C PHE A 236 -19.15 -28.13 2.44
N LYS A 237 -19.59 -29.13 3.22
CA LYS A 237 -19.42 -29.17 4.66
C LYS A 237 -18.21 -29.96 5.10
N ASN A 238 -17.63 -29.57 6.23
CA ASN A 238 -16.62 -30.39 6.89
C ASN A 238 -17.29 -31.62 7.53
N ASN A 239 -17.02 -32.80 6.98
CA ASN A 239 -17.55 -34.06 7.51
C ASN A 239 -16.59 -34.69 8.55
N GLY A 240 -15.76 -33.89 9.21
CA GLY A 240 -14.74 -34.34 10.16
C GLY A 240 -13.53 -35.05 9.52
N LYS A 241 -13.43 -35.01 8.20
CA LYS A 241 -12.32 -35.62 7.44
C LYS A 241 -11.16 -34.63 7.16
N LEU A 242 -11.42 -33.33 7.28
CA LEU A 242 -10.40 -32.30 7.13
C LEU A 242 -9.73 -32.07 8.49
N LYS A 243 -8.44 -32.37 8.56
CA LYS A 243 -7.59 -32.18 9.74
C LYS A 243 -6.77 -30.90 9.62
#